data_48045c3f755d7cdb09185d806dd61fba
#
_entry.id   48045c3f755d7cdb09185d806dd61fba
#
_cell.length_a   1.000
_cell.length_b   1.000
_cell.length_c   1.000
_cell.angle_alpha   90.00
_cell.angle_beta   90.00
_cell.angle_gamma   90.00
#
_symmetry.space_group_name_H-M   'P 1'
#
loop_
_entity.id
_entity.type
_entity.pdbx_description
1 polymer ?
#
loop_
_entity_poly.entity_id
_entity_poly.type
_entity_poly.pdbx_seq_one_letter_code
_entity_poly.pdbx_strand_id
1 'polypeptide(L)'
;MKKIILLAVMLVGIPQLLLAQCTANTKSITLNGTTSYVSFTTDNNLQLDSAITVEAWIKPSAFGPNHYSNSIACKHSWSLNGEQGFVLRCCGSGQLSFSFCVVDTLGNTMSWQPIVSPANTLTLNTWAHVAASFDGDSSRLFVNGIKVASQYFHGTMKPNTAYPMRIGRLSDAAQSDARAFNGQIDEVRIWNIAKPQAEILAGYNRHISPTSTGLVGYWNFNIASGTTVPDQTSSGNTATFNTITLSPNVPFFQATTAPVITANGLNLSSSLAFTYQWNYNGQPIANATTQNYTVTQNGTYTVSITDSIGCPAISTPVIINTVGVQEMGNAQQIKLYNGDGYIRIDANNGIELKNICLYNCGGAMIEELKTPTSSNTINTERIIPGVYLVMVMTENDIYRSKIFIK
;
A
#
# COMPACT_ATOMS: atom_id res chain seq x y z
N MET A 1 53.16 2.51 20.92
CA MET A 1 52.26 3.19 19.93
C MET A 1 51.14 2.20 19.54
N LYS A 2 49.98 2.35 20.16
CA LYS A 2 48.77 1.53 19.81
C LYS A 2 48.08 2.19 18.64
N LYS A 3 47.98 1.47 17.50
CA LYS A 3 47.21 1.89 16.37
C LYS A 3 45.71 1.70 16.67
N ILE A 4 44.95 2.77 16.74
CA ILE A 4 43.48 2.76 16.78
C ILE A 4 43.02 2.59 15.34
N ILE A 5 42.40 1.44 15.05
CA ILE A 5 41.72 1.20 13.79
C ILE A 5 40.31 1.78 13.96
N LEU A 6 40.05 2.88 13.26
CA LEU A 6 38.71 3.47 13.15
C LEU A 6 37.90 2.62 12.16
N LEU A 7 36.97 1.83 12.69
CA LEU A 7 36.00 1.10 11.87
C LEU A 7 34.94 2.11 11.40
N ALA A 8 35.00 2.52 10.13
CA ALA A 8 33.94 3.31 9.53
C ALA A 8 32.72 2.41 9.33
N VAL A 9 31.69 2.63 10.14
CA VAL A 9 30.36 2.06 9.92
C VAL A 9 29.77 2.76 8.69
N MET A 10 29.78 2.08 7.54
CA MET A 10 28.96 2.50 6.41
C MET A 10 27.49 2.31 6.84
N LEU A 11 26.84 3.40 7.21
CA LEU A 11 25.38 3.48 7.15
C LEU A 11 24.99 3.35 5.67
N VAL A 12 24.51 2.18 5.28
CA VAL A 12 23.78 2.03 4.01
C VAL A 12 22.49 2.79 4.20
N GLY A 13 22.48 4.05 3.81
CA GLY A 13 21.29 4.88 3.82
C GLY A 13 20.25 4.21 2.90
N ILE A 14 19.11 3.83 3.47
CA ILE A 14 17.89 3.62 2.69
C ILE A 14 17.71 4.91 1.90
N PRO A 15 17.61 4.88 0.56
CA PRO A 15 17.55 6.11 -0.21
C PRO A 15 16.36 6.93 0.27
N GLN A 16 16.60 8.13 0.77
CA GLN A 16 15.58 9.08 1.24
C GLN A 16 14.50 9.38 0.19
N LEU A 17 14.73 9.02 -1.07
CA LEU A 17 13.73 9.14 -2.14
C LEU A 17 12.50 8.25 -1.95
N LEU A 18 12.60 7.08 -1.31
CA LEU A 18 11.42 6.21 -1.09
C LEU A 18 10.51 6.73 0.02
N LEU A 19 11.04 7.46 1.00
CA LEU A 19 10.23 8.03 2.09
C LEU A 19 9.35 9.21 1.65
N ALA A 20 9.70 9.88 0.55
CA ALA A 20 8.92 11.01 0.02
C ALA A 20 7.57 10.57 -0.60
N GLN A 21 7.45 9.30 -1.01
CA GLN A 21 6.22 8.79 -1.65
C GLN A 21 5.11 8.41 -0.66
N CYS A 22 5.45 8.22 0.60
CA CYS A 22 4.52 7.80 1.65
C CYS A 22 4.21 8.91 2.66
N THR A 23 4.46 10.15 2.30
CA THR A 23 4.04 11.29 3.13
C THR A 23 2.52 11.32 3.19
N ALA A 24 1.99 11.40 4.41
CA ALA A 24 0.55 11.53 4.60
C ALA A 24 0.01 12.64 3.70
N ASN A 25 -1.15 12.41 3.08
CA ASN A 25 -1.86 13.46 2.37
C ASN A 25 -2.20 14.56 3.38
N THR A 26 -1.75 15.78 3.15
CA THR A 26 -1.78 16.87 4.15
C THR A 26 -2.54 18.09 3.68
N LYS A 27 -2.74 18.25 2.37
CA LYS A 27 -3.36 19.42 1.78
C LYS A 27 -4.25 19.06 0.61
N SER A 28 -5.37 19.72 0.52
CA SER A 28 -6.22 19.81 -0.65
C SER A 28 -6.36 21.27 -1.08
N ILE A 29 -6.90 21.53 -2.26
CA ILE A 29 -7.27 22.89 -2.70
C ILE A 29 -8.74 23.17 -2.44
N THR A 30 -9.02 24.41 -2.00
CA THR A 30 -10.39 24.93 -1.86
C THR A 30 -10.67 25.91 -2.99
N LEU A 31 -11.80 25.71 -3.65
CA LEU A 31 -12.27 26.43 -4.82
C LEU A 31 -13.59 27.11 -4.50
N ASN A 32 -13.76 28.38 -4.87
CA ASN A 32 -14.87 29.25 -4.46
C ASN A 32 -16.07 29.21 -5.42
N GLY A 33 -16.02 28.42 -6.48
CA GLY A 33 -17.11 28.30 -7.45
C GLY A 33 -17.20 29.46 -8.46
N THR A 34 -16.23 30.40 -8.48
CA THR A 34 -16.25 31.55 -9.38
C THR A 34 -14.88 31.84 -9.99
N THR A 35 -13.91 32.27 -9.21
CA THR A 35 -12.61 32.77 -9.69
C THR A 35 -11.45 31.82 -9.45
N SER A 36 -11.61 30.84 -8.54
CA SER A 36 -10.54 29.93 -8.17
C SER A 36 -10.36 28.81 -9.19
N TYR A 37 -9.12 28.57 -9.61
CA TYR A 37 -8.75 27.46 -10.49
C TYR A 37 -7.23 27.23 -10.46
N VAL A 38 -6.80 26.07 -10.94
CA VAL A 38 -5.40 25.77 -11.25
C VAL A 38 -5.19 25.87 -12.74
N SER A 39 -4.15 26.59 -13.18
CA SER A 39 -3.77 26.75 -14.58
C SER A 39 -2.43 26.11 -14.89
N PHE A 40 -2.26 25.68 -16.10
CA PHE A 40 -1.04 25.06 -16.60
C PHE A 40 -0.38 26.00 -17.63
N THR A 41 0.95 26.05 -17.64
CA THR A 41 1.72 26.83 -18.64
C THR A 41 2.25 25.91 -19.73
N THR A 42 2.54 24.66 -19.40
CA THR A 42 3.01 23.62 -20.33
C THR A 42 2.21 22.34 -20.03
N ASP A 43 1.62 21.76 -21.05
CA ASP A 43 0.77 20.57 -20.91
C ASP A 43 0.73 19.70 -22.18
N ASN A 44 1.81 19.73 -22.97
CA ASN A 44 1.89 19.02 -24.26
C ASN A 44 1.69 17.51 -24.09
N ASN A 45 2.11 16.92 -22.98
CA ASN A 45 1.91 15.50 -22.69
C ASN A 45 0.46 15.14 -22.30
N LEU A 46 -0.41 16.14 -22.17
CA LEU A 46 -1.84 15.98 -21.89
C LEU A 46 -2.73 16.09 -23.12
N GLN A 47 -2.15 16.06 -24.32
CA GLN A 47 -2.86 16.00 -25.61
C GLN A 47 -3.12 14.55 -25.97
N LEU A 48 -4.13 13.94 -25.32
CA LEU A 48 -4.45 12.50 -25.45
C LEU A 48 -5.49 12.29 -26.56
N ASP A 49 -5.25 11.28 -27.40
CA ASP A 49 -6.06 10.98 -28.57
C ASP A 49 -6.63 9.55 -28.62
N SER A 50 -5.97 8.58 -28.01
CA SER A 50 -6.34 7.17 -28.14
C SER A 50 -7.04 6.60 -26.90
N ALA A 51 -6.50 6.88 -25.73
CA ALA A 51 -7.07 6.42 -24.46
C ALA A 51 -6.78 7.43 -23.37
N ILE A 52 -7.66 7.48 -22.37
CA ILE A 52 -7.50 8.36 -21.21
C ILE A 52 -8.12 7.75 -19.97
N THR A 53 -7.50 8.05 -18.80
CA THR A 53 -8.21 8.03 -17.53
C THR A 53 -7.94 9.34 -16.80
N VAL A 54 -9.00 9.97 -16.30
CA VAL A 54 -8.96 11.18 -15.45
C VAL A 54 -9.48 10.82 -14.10
N GLU A 55 -8.69 11.04 -13.04
CA GLU A 55 -9.07 10.74 -11.65
C GLU A 55 -8.90 11.98 -10.76
N ALA A 56 -9.76 12.12 -9.77
CA ALA A 56 -9.61 13.13 -8.72
C ALA A 56 -10.36 12.70 -7.45
N TRP A 57 -9.91 13.18 -6.31
CA TRP A 57 -10.74 13.26 -5.11
C TRP A 57 -11.44 14.60 -5.08
N ILE A 58 -12.75 14.59 -4.83
CA ILE A 58 -13.59 15.80 -4.76
C ILE A 58 -14.46 15.80 -3.52
N LYS A 59 -14.70 17.00 -3.00
CA LYS A 59 -15.68 17.27 -1.94
C LYS A 59 -16.50 18.49 -2.35
N PRO A 60 -17.57 18.30 -3.14
CA PRO A 60 -18.38 19.41 -3.65
C PRO A 60 -19.16 20.07 -2.51
N SER A 61 -19.13 21.40 -2.44
CA SER A 61 -19.95 22.20 -1.51
C SER A 61 -21.27 22.63 -2.13
N ALA A 62 -21.34 22.63 -3.46
CA ALA A 62 -22.56 22.89 -4.21
C ALA A 62 -22.54 22.12 -5.53
N PHE A 63 -23.69 21.69 -6.01
CA PHE A 63 -23.86 21.23 -7.39
C PHE A 63 -24.39 22.39 -8.25
N GLY A 64 -23.87 22.51 -9.46
CA GLY A 64 -24.36 23.52 -10.39
C GLY A 64 -25.71 23.15 -11.02
N PRO A 65 -26.38 24.10 -11.67
CA PRO A 65 -27.77 23.94 -12.11
C PRO A 65 -27.96 22.92 -13.24
N ASN A 66 -26.93 22.53 -13.95
CA ASN A 66 -27.01 21.63 -15.09
C ASN A 66 -25.75 20.76 -15.24
N HIS A 67 -25.76 19.83 -16.21
CA HIS A 67 -24.66 18.88 -16.47
C HIS A 67 -23.39 19.52 -17.04
N TYR A 68 -23.37 20.81 -17.34
CA TYR A 68 -22.19 21.54 -17.78
C TYR A 68 -21.46 22.27 -16.63
N SER A 69 -22.01 22.24 -15.41
CA SER A 69 -21.48 22.96 -14.25
C SER A 69 -20.30 22.21 -13.58
N ASN A 70 -19.63 22.87 -12.67
CA ASN A 70 -18.62 22.34 -11.73
C ASN A 70 -17.54 21.47 -12.38
N SER A 71 -16.73 22.08 -13.24
CA SER A 71 -15.60 21.39 -13.90
C SER A 71 -14.53 21.01 -12.86
N ILE A 72 -14.19 19.72 -12.80
CA ILE A 72 -13.17 19.17 -11.92
C ILE A 72 -11.80 19.28 -12.58
N ALA A 73 -11.65 18.67 -13.76
CA ALA A 73 -10.44 18.71 -14.57
C ALA A 73 -10.82 18.75 -16.05
N CYS A 74 -10.18 19.61 -16.81
CA CYS A 74 -10.49 19.76 -18.22
C CYS A 74 -9.30 20.25 -19.04
N LYS A 75 -9.24 19.77 -20.28
CA LYS A 75 -8.42 20.30 -21.37
C LYS A 75 -9.32 20.38 -22.60
N HIS A 76 -9.96 21.56 -22.79
CA HIS A 76 -11.14 21.66 -23.63
C HIS A 76 -11.17 22.97 -24.42
N SER A 77 -11.66 22.90 -25.66
CA SER A 77 -11.99 24.04 -26.48
C SER A 77 -13.38 23.87 -27.07
N TRP A 78 -14.17 24.96 -27.06
CA TRP A 78 -15.54 24.97 -27.60
C TRP A 78 -15.63 25.65 -28.95
N SER A 79 -14.75 26.57 -29.29
CA SER A 79 -15.11 27.58 -30.31
C SER A 79 -14.19 27.74 -31.51
N LEU A 80 -12.90 27.40 -31.46
CA LEU A 80 -11.98 27.90 -32.49
C LEU A 80 -11.70 26.93 -33.65
N ASN A 81 -11.94 25.65 -33.53
CA ASN A 81 -11.81 24.66 -34.60
C ASN A 81 -12.77 23.48 -34.40
N GLY A 82 -13.97 23.77 -33.89
CA GLY A 82 -14.89 22.77 -33.40
C GLY A 82 -14.54 22.31 -31.98
N GLU A 83 -15.34 21.39 -31.46
CA GLU A 83 -15.18 20.85 -30.15
C GLU A 83 -13.93 19.97 -30.05
N GLN A 84 -13.15 20.10 -28.97
CA GLN A 84 -11.89 19.38 -28.79
C GLN A 84 -11.65 19.07 -27.28
N GLY A 85 -10.97 17.96 -27.01
CA GLY A 85 -10.50 17.58 -25.67
C GLY A 85 -11.55 16.93 -24.79
N PHE A 86 -11.40 17.11 -23.48
CA PHE A 86 -12.22 16.44 -22.47
C PHE A 86 -12.57 17.34 -21.29
N VAL A 87 -13.65 17.00 -20.58
CA VAL A 87 -14.03 17.63 -19.30
C VAL A 87 -14.65 16.60 -18.36
N LEU A 88 -14.11 16.48 -17.14
CA LEU A 88 -14.72 15.78 -16.02
C LEU A 88 -15.43 16.78 -15.13
N ARG A 89 -16.69 16.51 -14.73
CA ARG A 89 -17.56 17.43 -13.96
C ARG A 89 -18.35 16.70 -12.89
N CYS A 90 -18.72 17.44 -11.83
CA CYS A 90 -19.84 17.05 -10.97
C CYS A 90 -20.96 18.07 -11.12
N CYS A 91 -22.19 17.65 -11.36
CA CYS A 91 -23.23 18.53 -11.85
C CYS A 91 -24.64 18.13 -11.41
N GLY A 92 -25.61 19.00 -11.68
CA GLY A 92 -27.01 18.73 -11.48
C GLY A 92 -27.37 18.17 -10.11
N SER A 93 -28.10 17.08 -10.08
CA SER A 93 -28.54 16.41 -8.86
C SER A 93 -27.48 15.45 -8.30
N GLY A 94 -26.21 15.88 -8.13
CA GLY A 94 -25.15 15.03 -7.63
C GLY A 94 -24.70 13.96 -8.63
N GLN A 95 -24.63 14.33 -9.90
CA GLN A 95 -24.20 13.46 -10.98
C GLN A 95 -22.71 13.69 -11.29
N LEU A 96 -22.01 12.62 -11.66
CA LEU A 96 -20.70 12.69 -12.30
C LEU A 96 -20.91 12.70 -13.83
N SER A 97 -20.19 13.56 -14.54
CA SER A 97 -20.25 13.64 -16.01
C SER A 97 -18.85 13.71 -16.61
N PHE A 98 -18.64 12.98 -17.69
CA PHE A 98 -17.45 13.08 -18.52
C PHE A 98 -17.87 13.37 -19.94
N SER A 99 -17.33 14.42 -20.52
CA SER A 99 -17.60 14.81 -21.91
C SER A 99 -16.29 14.91 -22.66
N PHE A 100 -16.27 14.41 -23.89
CA PHE A 100 -15.09 14.43 -24.75
C PHE A 100 -15.55 14.49 -26.22
N CYS A 101 -14.63 14.90 -27.08
CA CYS A 101 -14.87 14.97 -28.50
C CYS A 101 -14.25 13.75 -29.19
N VAL A 102 -15.02 13.06 -30.03
CA VAL A 102 -14.59 11.86 -30.75
C VAL A 102 -14.50 12.15 -32.25
N VAL A 103 -13.49 11.61 -32.88
CA VAL A 103 -13.34 11.50 -34.32
C VAL A 103 -13.66 10.06 -34.72
N ASP A 104 -14.64 9.85 -35.59
CA ASP A 104 -15.00 8.52 -36.07
C ASP A 104 -13.94 7.94 -37.03
N THR A 105 -14.10 6.69 -37.41
CA THR A 105 -13.18 6.01 -38.31
C THR A 105 -13.11 6.58 -39.71
N LEU A 106 -14.08 7.45 -40.09
CA LEU A 106 -14.12 8.16 -41.37
C LEU A 106 -13.49 9.56 -41.28
N GLY A 107 -12.99 9.95 -40.07
CA GLY A 107 -12.39 11.26 -39.83
C GLY A 107 -13.41 12.37 -39.54
N ASN A 108 -14.69 12.05 -39.35
CA ASN A 108 -15.70 13.04 -39.00
C ASN A 108 -15.62 13.33 -37.50
N THR A 109 -15.59 14.63 -37.15
CA THR A 109 -15.70 15.04 -35.76
C THR A 109 -17.14 14.86 -35.29
N MET A 110 -17.36 13.95 -34.34
CA MET A 110 -18.62 13.85 -33.61
C MET A 110 -18.65 14.95 -32.55
N SER A 111 -19.79 15.59 -32.38
CA SER A 111 -20.00 16.58 -31.33
C SER A 111 -19.79 15.94 -29.93
N TRP A 112 -19.72 16.76 -28.89
CA TRP A 112 -19.54 16.32 -27.50
C TRP A 112 -20.34 15.06 -27.15
N GLN A 113 -19.63 14.06 -26.66
CA GLN A 113 -20.21 12.80 -26.21
C GLN A 113 -20.22 12.80 -24.66
N PRO A 114 -21.35 13.23 -24.03
CA PRO A 114 -21.46 13.19 -22.59
C PRO A 114 -21.85 11.79 -22.12
N ILE A 115 -21.12 11.26 -21.15
CA ILE A 115 -21.60 10.18 -20.30
C ILE A 115 -21.92 10.76 -18.91
N VAL A 116 -23.06 10.38 -18.34
CA VAL A 116 -23.57 10.92 -17.09
C VAL A 116 -23.99 9.79 -16.16
N SER A 117 -23.61 9.87 -14.91
CA SER A 117 -24.05 8.91 -13.88
C SER A 117 -25.51 9.14 -13.47
N PRO A 118 -26.16 8.19 -12.79
CA PRO A 118 -27.46 8.43 -12.14
C PRO A 118 -27.42 9.64 -11.19
N ALA A 119 -28.59 10.24 -10.95
CA ALA A 119 -28.74 11.27 -9.93
C ALA A 119 -28.38 10.75 -8.55
N ASN A 120 -27.95 11.64 -7.64
CA ASN A 120 -27.55 11.32 -6.27
C ASN A 120 -26.36 10.33 -6.16
N THR A 121 -25.54 10.21 -7.20
CA THR A 121 -24.30 9.44 -7.18
C THR A 121 -23.25 10.07 -6.27
N LEU A 122 -23.22 11.41 -6.18
CA LEU A 122 -22.34 12.19 -5.31
C LEU A 122 -23.13 12.89 -4.21
N THR A 123 -22.51 13.06 -3.05
CA THR A 123 -23.10 13.74 -1.88
C THR A 123 -22.31 15.00 -1.57
N LEU A 124 -23.03 16.12 -1.28
CA LEU A 124 -22.41 17.37 -0.87
C LEU A 124 -21.61 17.22 0.41
N ASN A 125 -20.52 17.97 0.51
CA ASN A 125 -19.62 18.03 1.67
C ASN A 125 -19.00 16.67 2.08
N THR A 126 -19.00 15.69 1.17
CA THR A 126 -18.43 14.36 1.38
C THR A 126 -17.33 14.10 0.36
N TRP A 127 -16.18 13.62 0.81
CA TRP A 127 -15.11 13.21 -0.08
C TRP A 127 -15.53 11.97 -0.89
N ALA A 128 -15.34 12.05 -2.20
CA ALA A 128 -15.52 10.94 -3.13
C ALA A 128 -14.38 10.92 -4.14
N HIS A 129 -13.82 9.76 -4.39
CA HIS A 129 -12.95 9.55 -5.55
C HIS A 129 -13.81 9.43 -6.80
N VAL A 130 -13.51 10.19 -7.83
CA VAL A 130 -14.19 10.14 -9.11
C VAL A 130 -13.19 9.83 -10.21
N ALA A 131 -13.60 9.00 -11.17
CA ALA A 131 -12.79 8.69 -12.31
C ALA A 131 -13.64 8.56 -13.58
N ALA A 132 -13.04 8.90 -14.71
CA ALA A 132 -13.57 8.64 -16.04
C ALA A 132 -12.51 7.99 -16.89
N SER A 133 -12.86 6.98 -17.69
CA SER A 133 -11.96 6.36 -18.66
C SER A 133 -12.60 6.25 -20.03
N PHE A 134 -11.77 6.31 -21.08
CA PHE A 134 -12.13 6.02 -22.47
C PHE A 134 -11.02 5.21 -23.14
N ASP A 135 -11.37 4.15 -23.87
CA ASP A 135 -10.44 3.19 -24.48
C ASP A 135 -10.51 3.14 -26.02
N GLY A 136 -11.19 4.11 -26.64
CA GLY A 136 -11.44 4.12 -28.07
C GLY A 136 -12.80 3.53 -28.48
N ASP A 137 -13.40 2.72 -27.60
CA ASP A 137 -14.70 2.08 -27.83
C ASP A 137 -15.74 2.43 -26.76
N SER A 138 -15.32 2.57 -25.52
CA SER A 138 -16.24 2.77 -24.41
C SER A 138 -15.76 3.80 -23.43
N SER A 139 -16.65 4.68 -23.01
CA SER A 139 -16.44 5.56 -21.87
C SER A 139 -17.10 5.00 -20.62
N ARG A 140 -16.43 5.16 -19.46
CA ARG A 140 -16.88 4.65 -18.17
C ARG A 140 -16.68 5.68 -17.08
N LEU A 141 -17.64 5.74 -16.15
CA LEU A 141 -17.53 6.56 -14.92
C LEU A 141 -17.45 5.68 -13.69
N PHE A 142 -16.63 6.12 -12.75
CA PHE A 142 -16.41 5.42 -11.48
C PHE A 142 -16.53 6.39 -10.31
N VAL A 143 -17.11 5.90 -9.21
CA VAL A 143 -17.10 6.59 -7.90
C VAL A 143 -16.60 5.61 -6.86
N ASN A 144 -15.59 6.01 -6.08
CA ASN A 144 -14.91 5.17 -5.08
C ASN A 144 -14.51 3.79 -5.63
N GLY A 145 -14.00 3.78 -6.86
CA GLY A 145 -13.55 2.57 -7.56
C GLY A 145 -14.66 1.72 -8.19
N ILE A 146 -15.93 2.04 -7.97
CA ILE A 146 -17.07 1.29 -8.51
C ILE A 146 -17.61 1.99 -9.77
N LYS A 147 -17.82 1.21 -10.83
CA LYS A 147 -18.39 1.71 -12.10
C LYS A 147 -19.86 2.10 -11.90
N VAL A 148 -20.18 3.36 -12.18
CA VAL A 148 -21.53 3.94 -12.02
C VAL A 148 -22.23 4.21 -13.35
N ALA A 149 -21.49 4.29 -14.45
CA ALA A 149 -22.03 4.40 -15.81
C ALA A 149 -21.05 3.88 -16.84
N SER A 150 -21.54 3.46 -18.00
CA SER A 150 -20.76 3.19 -19.20
C SER A 150 -21.58 3.44 -20.46
N GLN A 151 -20.91 3.88 -21.51
CA GLN A 151 -21.51 4.13 -22.81
C GLN A 151 -20.51 3.81 -23.92
N TYR A 152 -21.00 3.23 -25.00
CA TYR A 152 -20.21 2.91 -26.19
C TYR A 152 -20.05 4.13 -27.09
N PHE A 153 -18.82 4.41 -27.51
CA PHE A 153 -18.43 5.41 -28.49
C PHE A 153 -17.24 4.88 -29.26
N HIS A 154 -17.35 4.74 -30.55
CA HIS A 154 -16.25 4.21 -31.36
C HIS A 154 -15.49 5.34 -32.08
N GLY A 155 -14.17 5.42 -31.87
CA GLY A 155 -13.31 6.39 -32.53
C GLY A 155 -12.14 6.83 -31.61
N THR A 156 -11.42 7.86 -32.04
CA THR A 156 -10.33 8.48 -31.32
C THR A 156 -10.78 9.81 -30.72
N MET A 157 -10.17 10.20 -29.60
CA MET A 157 -10.40 11.54 -29.05
C MET A 157 -9.72 12.59 -29.91
N LYS A 158 -10.39 13.73 -30.07
CA LYS A 158 -9.80 14.92 -30.71
C LYS A 158 -9.12 15.76 -29.65
N PRO A 159 -7.75 15.78 -29.56
CA PRO A 159 -7.05 16.50 -28.51
C PRO A 159 -7.24 18.01 -28.66
N ASN A 160 -7.29 18.73 -27.55
CA ASN A 160 -7.27 20.18 -27.54
C ASN A 160 -5.85 20.72 -27.52
N THR A 161 -5.47 21.48 -28.54
CA THR A 161 -4.16 22.15 -28.62
C THR A 161 -4.26 23.68 -28.43
N ALA A 162 -5.48 24.24 -28.32
CA ALA A 162 -5.71 25.68 -28.28
C ALA A 162 -5.62 26.25 -26.84
N TYR A 163 -6.05 25.48 -25.82
CA TYR A 163 -6.12 25.94 -24.47
C TYR A 163 -5.39 25.00 -23.52
N PRO A 164 -4.68 25.51 -22.52
CA PRO A 164 -4.04 24.70 -21.51
C PRO A 164 -5.07 24.00 -20.61
N MET A 165 -4.65 22.90 -19.97
CA MET A 165 -5.44 22.22 -18.97
C MET A 165 -5.77 23.16 -17.81
N ARG A 166 -6.92 22.93 -17.17
CA ARG A 166 -7.32 23.56 -15.89
C ARG A 166 -7.93 22.54 -14.94
N ILE A 167 -7.78 22.83 -13.65
CA ILE A 167 -8.48 22.12 -12.57
C ILE A 167 -9.39 23.14 -11.89
N GLY A 168 -10.65 22.76 -11.66
CA GLY A 168 -11.63 23.59 -10.99
C GLY A 168 -12.38 24.60 -11.90
N ARG A 169 -12.04 24.69 -13.18
CA ARG A 169 -12.68 25.59 -14.15
C ARG A 169 -12.49 25.10 -15.58
N LEU A 170 -13.32 25.55 -16.51
CA LEU A 170 -13.12 25.27 -17.95
C LEU A 170 -11.81 25.87 -18.48
N SER A 171 -11.18 25.19 -19.44
CA SER A 171 -9.96 25.66 -20.12
C SER A 171 -10.24 26.90 -20.97
N ASP A 172 -11.39 26.92 -21.69
CA ASP A 172 -11.80 28.04 -22.50
C ASP A 172 -12.31 29.22 -21.63
N ALA A 173 -11.55 30.30 -21.61
CA ALA A 173 -11.84 31.48 -20.78
C ALA A 173 -13.08 32.29 -21.28
N ALA A 174 -13.52 32.08 -22.53
CA ALA A 174 -14.71 32.75 -23.08
C ALA A 174 -16.02 32.18 -22.49
N GLN A 175 -15.97 31.00 -21.86
CA GLN A 175 -17.12 30.38 -21.20
C GLN A 175 -17.17 30.82 -19.73
N SER A 176 -18.30 31.34 -19.33
CA SER A 176 -18.54 32.04 -18.06
C SER A 176 -18.21 31.28 -16.79
N ASP A 177 -18.10 32.01 -15.69
CA ASP A 177 -17.84 31.56 -14.31
C ASP A 177 -18.82 30.50 -13.78
N ALA A 178 -20.00 30.34 -14.42
CA ALA A 178 -21.02 29.36 -14.06
C ALA A 178 -20.57 27.89 -14.11
N ARG A 179 -19.35 27.60 -14.59
CA ARG A 179 -18.80 26.26 -14.73
C ARG A 179 -17.62 25.97 -13.79
N ALA A 180 -17.33 26.90 -12.89
CA ALA A 180 -16.31 26.75 -11.88
C ALA A 180 -16.75 25.76 -10.77
N PHE A 181 -15.82 24.99 -10.25
CA PHE A 181 -16.06 24.05 -9.16
C PHE A 181 -16.15 24.80 -7.85
N ASN A 182 -17.13 24.44 -7.02
CA ASN A 182 -17.28 24.92 -5.65
C ASN A 182 -17.07 23.78 -4.67
N GLY A 183 -16.00 23.84 -3.87
CA GLY A 183 -15.64 22.79 -2.91
C GLY A 183 -14.15 22.53 -2.87
N GLN A 184 -13.77 21.30 -2.54
CA GLN A 184 -12.37 20.88 -2.44
C GLN A 184 -12.03 19.84 -3.49
N ILE A 185 -10.80 19.91 -4.03
CA ILE A 185 -10.23 18.93 -4.96
C ILE A 185 -8.86 18.52 -4.45
N ASP A 186 -8.52 17.24 -4.70
CA ASP A 186 -7.25 16.67 -4.33
C ASP A 186 -6.87 15.51 -5.28
N GLU A 187 -5.59 15.12 -5.29
CA GLU A 187 -5.09 13.92 -5.95
C GLU A 187 -5.51 13.80 -7.41
N VAL A 188 -5.37 14.88 -8.19
CA VAL A 188 -5.72 14.86 -9.61
C VAL A 188 -4.68 14.09 -10.40
N ARG A 189 -5.14 13.10 -11.17
CA ARG A 189 -4.29 12.19 -11.97
C ARG A 189 -4.82 12.09 -13.39
N ILE A 190 -3.90 12.15 -14.35
CA ILE A 190 -4.18 11.96 -15.77
C ILE A 190 -3.33 10.80 -16.29
N TRP A 191 -3.97 9.87 -16.96
CA TRP A 191 -3.34 8.69 -17.54
C TRP A 191 -3.58 8.65 -19.05
N ASN A 192 -2.58 8.25 -19.82
CA ASN A 192 -2.71 8.01 -21.27
C ASN A 192 -3.16 6.56 -21.58
N ILE A 193 -3.74 5.89 -20.63
CA ILE A 193 -4.34 4.56 -20.73
C ILE A 193 -5.75 4.57 -20.14
N ALA A 194 -6.62 3.69 -20.62
CA ALA A 194 -7.92 3.43 -20.03
C ALA A 194 -7.80 2.39 -18.93
N LYS A 195 -7.74 2.81 -17.67
CA LYS A 195 -7.63 1.90 -16.54
C LYS A 195 -8.90 1.06 -16.36
N PRO A 196 -8.79 -0.26 -16.19
CA PRO A 196 -9.92 -1.11 -15.86
C PRO A 196 -10.40 -0.85 -14.42
N GLN A 197 -11.66 -1.20 -14.13
CA GLN A 197 -12.26 -1.02 -12.80
C GLN A 197 -11.42 -1.62 -11.68
N ALA A 198 -10.83 -2.79 -11.89
CA ALA A 198 -10.03 -3.47 -10.86
C ALA A 198 -8.82 -2.63 -10.43
N GLU A 199 -8.16 -1.94 -11.36
CA GLU A 199 -7.02 -1.07 -11.05
C GLU A 199 -7.46 0.24 -10.36
N ILE A 200 -8.58 0.83 -10.82
CA ILE A 200 -9.15 2.02 -10.17
C ILE A 200 -9.57 1.67 -8.74
N LEU A 201 -10.26 0.55 -8.54
CA LEU A 201 -10.69 0.08 -7.22
C LEU A 201 -9.51 -0.23 -6.29
N ALA A 202 -8.44 -0.82 -6.81
CA ALA A 202 -7.25 -1.12 -6.03
C ALA A 202 -6.45 0.12 -5.62
N GLY A 203 -6.52 1.21 -6.42
CA GLY A 203 -5.68 2.39 -6.28
C GLY A 203 -6.36 3.67 -5.79
N TYR A 204 -7.72 3.74 -5.79
CA TYR A 204 -8.41 5.02 -5.58
C TYR A 204 -8.13 5.68 -4.23
N ASN A 205 -7.95 4.91 -3.17
CA ASN A 205 -7.70 5.37 -1.80
C ASN A 205 -6.27 5.07 -1.33
N ARG A 206 -5.32 5.00 -2.26
CA ARG A 206 -3.90 4.74 -1.99
C ARG A 206 -3.02 5.78 -2.66
N HIS A 207 -1.83 5.96 -2.13
CA HIS A 207 -0.78 6.68 -2.83
C HIS A 207 -0.40 5.93 -4.12
N ILE A 208 -0.15 6.69 -5.17
CA ILE A 208 0.27 6.15 -6.48
C ILE A 208 1.72 6.53 -6.72
N SER A 209 2.53 5.60 -7.24
CA SER A 209 3.88 5.92 -7.66
C SER A 209 3.86 6.92 -8.82
N PRO A 210 4.61 8.03 -8.74
CA PRO A 210 4.76 8.97 -9.84
C PRO A 210 5.32 8.35 -11.13
N THR A 211 5.94 7.18 -11.03
CA THR A 211 6.51 6.42 -12.15
C THR A 211 5.58 5.31 -12.66
N SER A 212 4.31 5.29 -12.24
CA SER A 212 3.34 4.29 -12.70
C SER A 212 3.15 4.36 -14.20
N THR A 213 3.12 3.20 -14.85
CA THR A 213 2.96 3.10 -16.31
C THR A 213 1.67 3.79 -16.77
N GLY A 214 1.79 4.68 -17.73
CA GLY A 214 0.68 5.44 -18.29
C GLY A 214 0.27 6.68 -17.49
N LEU A 215 0.85 6.96 -16.32
CA LEU A 215 0.61 8.19 -15.58
C LEU A 215 1.39 9.34 -16.24
N VAL A 216 0.67 10.34 -16.76
CA VAL A 216 1.25 11.48 -17.50
C VAL A 216 1.06 12.82 -16.80
N GLY A 217 0.33 12.85 -15.69
CA GLY A 217 0.19 14.02 -14.81
C GLY A 217 -0.38 13.65 -13.46
N TYR A 218 0.19 14.20 -12.37
CA TYR A 218 -0.24 13.95 -11.01
C TYR A 218 0.00 15.15 -10.10
N TRP A 219 -1.06 15.68 -9.48
CA TRP A 219 -1.01 16.83 -8.58
C TRP A 219 -1.72 16.49 -7.28
N ASN A 220 -0.93 16.32 -6.21
CA ASN A 220 -1.38 15.94 -4.87
C ASN A 220 -1.56 17.14 -3.92
N PHE A 221 -1.26 18.37 -4.38
CA PHE A 221 -1.39 19.62 -3.64
C PHE A 221 -0.70 19.70 -2.27
N ASN A 222 0.14 18.75 -1.92
CA ASN A 222 0.87 18.68 -0.64
C ASN A 222 2.07 19.64 -0.62
N ILE A 223 1.82 20.94 -0.83
CA ILE A 223 2.82 22.00 -0.75
C ILE A 223 2.70 22.78 0.56
N ALA A 224 3.82 23.21 1.11
CA ALA A 224 3.86 23.96 2.37
C ALA A 224 3.28 25.38 2.19
N SER A 225 3.64 26.05 1.09
CA SER A 225 3.24 27.40 0.73
C SER A 225 3.57 27.70 -0.72
N GLY A 226 3.09 28.85 -1.23
CA GLY A 226 3.33 29.30 -2.60
C GLY A 226 2.13 29.07 -3.53
N THR A 227 2.34 29.41 -4.79
CA THR A 227 1.31 29.37 -5.83
C THR A 227 1.61 28.35 -6.94
N THR A 228 2.75 27.68 -6.88
CA THR A 228 3.18 26.69 -7.88
C THR A 228 3.01 25.28 -7.35
N VAL A 229 2.41 24.42 -8.14
CA VAL A 229 2.17 23.01 -7.82
C VAL A 229 3.01 22.16 -8.77
N PRO A 230 3.96 21.38 -8.27
CA PRO A 230 4.75 20.49 -9.12
C PRO A 230 3.87 19.31 -9.60
N ASP A 231 4.08 18.91 -10.86
CA ASP A 231 3.70 17.61 -11.34
C ASP A 231 4.57 16.56 -10.62
N GLN A 232 3.97 15.58 -9.99
CA GLN A 232 4.72 14.53 -9.30
C GLN A 232 5.37 13.54 -10.29
N THR A 233 4.92 13.52 -11.56
CA THR A 233 5.50 12.69 -12.62
C THR A 233 6.74 13.34 -13.23
N SER A 234 7.47 12.58 -14.04
CA SER A 234 8.60 13.13 -14.83
C SER A 234 8.15 14.00 -16.02
N SER A 235 6.84 14.13 -16.29
CA SER A 235 6.29 14.90 -17.42
C SER A 235 6.47 16.41 -17.24
N GLY A 236 6.60 16.91 -15.99
CA GLY A 236 6.92 18.29 -15.69
C GLY A 236 5.80 19.30 -15.98
N ASN A 237 4.54 18.88 -15.99
CA ASN A 237 3.37 19.76 -16.20
C ASN A 237 3.10 20.60 -14.94
N THR A 238 3.96 21.52 -14.62
CA THR A 238 3.84 22.40 -13.45
C THR A 238 2.62 23.31 -13.56
N ALA A 239 1.87 23.42 -12.48
CA ALA A 239 0.64 24.18 -12.42
C ALA A 239 0.76 25.40 -11.48
N THR A 240 -0.10 26.40 -11.69
CA THR A 240 -0.15 27.62 -10.88
C THR A 240 -1.54 27.83 -10.32
N PHE A 241 -1.61 28.21 -9.04
CA PHE A 241 -2.82 28.59 -8.35
C PHE A 241 -3.34 29.97 -8.75
N ASN A 242 -4.63 30.05 -9.01
CA ASN A 242 -5.36 31.32 -9.18
C ASN A 242 -6.43 31.42 -8.09
N THR A 243 -6.21 32.30 -7.12
CA THR A 243 -7.13 32.56 -6.00
C THR A 243 -7.52 31.29 -5.22
N ILE A 244 -6.56 30.40 -4.95
CA ILE A 244 -6.76 29.13 -4.25
C ILE A 244 -6.33 29.24 -2.78
N THR A 245 -7.06 28.56 -1.91
CA THR A 245 -6.69 28.34 -0.51
C THR A 245 -6.36 26.86 -0.29
N LEU A 246 -5.23 26.60 0.37
CA LEU A 246 -4.88 25.25 0.81
C LEU A 246 -5.67 24.89 2.07
N SER A 247 -6.22 23.69 2.12
CA SER A 247 -6.99 23.15 3.24
C SER A 247 -6.31 21.93 3.84
N PRO A 248 -6.28 21.78 5.18
CA PRO A 248 -5.86 20.54 5.83
C PRO A 248 -6.93 19.43 5.77
N ASN A 249 -8.12 19.74 5.26
CA ASN A 249 -9.16 18.74 5.05
C ASN A 249 -8.86 17.96 3.77
N VAL A 250 -8.45 16.73 3.90
CA VAL A 250 -7.98 15.85 2.83
C VAL A 250 -8.79 14.56 2.77
N PRO A 251 -8.84 13.86 1.63
CA PRO A 251 -9.45 12.55 1.56
C PRO A 251 -8.68 11.54 2.43
N PHE A 252 -9.40 10.52 2.89
CA PHE A 252 -8.78 9.42 3.62
C PHE A 252 -8.04 8.48 2.68
N PHE A 253 -6.75 8.25 2.96
CA PHE A 253 -5.96 7.22 2.31
C PHE A 253 -5.74 6.05 3.26
N GLN A 254 -5.92 4.85 2.73
CA GLN A 254 -5.63 3.64 3.49
C GLN A 254 -4.11 3.55 3.70
N ALA A 255 -3.68 3.61 4.97
CA ALA A 255 -2.30 3.33 5.32
C ALA A 255 -1.95 1.88 4.95
N THR A 256 -0.68 1.64 4.61
CA THR A 256 -0.19 0.27 4.41
C THR A 256 -0.42 -0.51 5.71
N THR A 257 -1.20 -1.57 5.63
CA THR A 257 -1.53 -2.39 6.81
C THR A 257 -0.26 -3.04 7.33
N ALA A 258 -0.02 -2.95 8.64
CA ALA A 258 1.10 -3.65 9.26
C ALA A 258 1.00 -5.15 8.97
N PRO A 259 2.09 -5.80 8.53
CA PRO A 259 2.07 -7.22 8.22
C PRO A 259 1.87 -8.04 9.50
N VAL A 260 1.16 -9.16 9.35
CA VAL A 260 1.01 -10.14 10.43
C VAL A 260 2.03 -11.26 10.22
N ILE A 261 2.79 -11.56 11.27
CA ILE A 261 3.69 -12.72 11.29
C ILE A 261 2.92 -13.90 11.86
N THR A 262 2.88 -14.99 11.10
CA THR A 262 2.45 -16.31 11.56
C THR A 262 3.68 -17.18 11.82
N ALA A 263 3.83 -17.68 13.04
CA ALA A 263 4.93 -18.57 13.43
C ALA A 263 4.45 -20.03 13.45
N ASN A 264 5.15 -20.91 12.75
CA ASN A 264 4.99 -22.36 12.82
C ASN A 264 6.35 -22.99 13.15
N GLY A 265 6.58 -23.21 14.43
CA GLY A 265 7.89 -23.56 14.96
C GLY A 265 8.94 -22.50 14.64
N LEU A 266 9.99 -22.88 13.93
CA LEU A 266 11.06 -21.97 13.48
C LEU A 266 10.78 -21.29 12.15
N ASN A 267 9.66 -21.58 11.49
CA ASN A 267 9.29 -20.94 10.24
C ASN A 267 8.33 -19.79 10.50
N LEU A 268 8.76 -18.60 10.13
CA LEU A 268 7.95 -17.38 10.15
C LEU A 268 7.42 -17.09 8.76
N SER A 269 6.15 -16.73 8.66
CA SER A 269 5.51 -16.32 7.41
C SER A 269 4.84 -14.96 7.61
N SER A 270 5.06 -14.03 6.68
CA SER A 270 4.40 -12.73 6.65
C SER A 270 3.10 -12.80 5.84
N SER A 271 2.14 -11.94 6.13
CA SER A 271 1.05 -11.63 5.20
C SER A 271 1.61 -11.14 3.85
N LEU A 272 0.78 -11.23 2.78
CA LEU A 272 1.20 -10.85 1.42
C LEU A 272 1.59 -9.36 1.34
N ALA A 273 2.71 -9.08 0.68
CA ALA A 273 3.24 -7.74 0.44
C ALA A 273 4.02 -7.69 -0.89
N PHE A 274 4.43 -6.49 -1.32
CA PHE A 274 5.20 -6.31 -2.54
C PHE A 274 6.70 -6.59 -2.31
N THR A 275 7.24 -6.14 -1.16
CA THR A 275 8.60 -6.47 -0.73
C THR A 275 8.62 -6.91 0.72
N TYR A 276 9.69 -7.59 1.12
CA TYR A 276 9.92 -8.05 2.50
C TYR A 276 11.35 -7.74 2.91
N GLN A 277 11.54 -7.46 4.20
CA GLN A 277 12.82 -7.44 4.88
C GLN A 277 12.62 -7.91 6.30
N TRP A 278 13.12 -9.09 6.63
CA TRP A 278 13.12 -9.59 8.00
C TRP A 278 14.20 -8.90 8.82
N ASN A 279 13.87 -8.63 10.08
CA ASN A 279 14.76 -8.00 11.02
C ASN A 279 14.90 -8.88 12.27
N TYR A 280 16.08 -8.88 12.84
CA TYR A 280 16.44 -9.55 14.08
C TYR A 280 16.90 -8.52 15.11
N ASN A 281 16.26 -8.47 16.29
CA ASN A 281 16.52 -7.48 17.33
C ASN A 281 16.61 -6.04 16.79
N GLY A 282 15.72 -5.69 15.86
CA GLY A 282 15.65 -4.37 15.25
C GLY A 282 16.66 -4.10 14.12
N GLN A 283 17.54 -5.06 13.78
CA GLN A 283 18.50 -4.94 12.67
C GLN A 283 18.09 -5.81 11.48
N PRO A 284 18.24 -5.32 10.24
CA PRO A 284 17.91 -6.10 9.06
C PRO A 284 18.80 -7.33 8.91
N ILE A 285 18.18 -8.48 8.60
CA ILE A 285 18.88 -9.74 8.31
C ILE A 285 19.29 -9.73 6.84
N ALA A 286 20.56 -9.88 6.54
CA ALA A 286 21.07 -9.88 5.17
C ALA A 286 20.37 -10.96 4.32
N ASN A 287 19.89 -10.58 3.11
CA ASN A 287 19.19 -11.43 2.13
C ASN A 287 17.87 -12.07 2.60
N ALA A 288 17.34 -11.66 3.75
CA ALA A 288 16.04 -12.15 4.25
C ALA A 288 14.89 -11.31 3.66
N THR A 289 14.65 -11.45 2.35
CA THR A 289 13.74 -10.62 1.55
C THR A 289 12.57 -11.39 0.94
N THR A 290 12.27 -12.59 1.46
CA THR A 290 11.14 -13.41 1.02
C THR A 290 10.00 -13.35 2.03
N GLN A 291 8.80 -13.78 1.63
CA GLN A 291 7.63 -13.85 2.49
C GLN A 291 7.87 -14.72 3.74
N ASN A 292 8.65 -15.78 3.59
CA ASN A 292 8.96 -16.74 4.65
C ASN A 292 10.40 -16.59 5.11
N TYR A 293 10.63 -16.81 6.40
CA TYR A 293 11.95 -16.80 7.01
C TYR A 293 12.08 -17.93 8.02
N THR A 294 13.17 -18.71 7.93
CA THR A 294 13.49 -19.75 8.91
C THR A 294 14.43 -19.18 9.96
N VAL A 295 14.00 -19.18 11.20
CA VAL A 295 14.74 -18.65 12.37
C VAL A 295 15.93 -19.54 12.70
N THR A 296 17.08 -18.93 12.92
CA THR A 296 18.34 -19.64 13.25
C THR A 296 18.84 -19.36 14.64
N GLN A 297 18.28 -18.41 15.38
CA GLN A 297 18.69 -18.03 16.74
C GLN A 297 17.53 -17.44 17.54
N ASN A 298 17.60 -17.53 18.87
CA ASN A 298 16.62 -16.94 19.76
C ASN A 298 16.70 -15.41 19.73
N GLY A 299 15.55 -14.74 19.72
CA GLY A 299 15.49 -13.29 19.74
C GLY A 299 14.15 -12.75 19.23
N THR A 300 14.13 -11.45 18.98
CA THR A 300 12.93 -10.73 18.52
C THR A 300 12.99 -10.53 17.02
N TYR A 301 11.93 -10.96 16.34
CA TYR A 301 11.79 -10.87 14.89
C TYR A 301 10.68 -9.93 14.51
N THR A 302 10.93 -9.09 13.52
CA THR A 302 9.92 -8.29 12.81
C THR A 302 10.12 -8.43 11.32
N VAL A 303 9.08 -8.15 10.54
CA VAL A 303 9.18 -8.02 9.09
C VAL A 303 8.76 -6.61 8.69
N SER A 304 9.62 -5.93 7.96
CA SER A 304 9.32 -4.70 7.25
C SER A 304 8.84 -5.07 5.85
N ILE A 305 7.75 -4.48 5.41
CA ILE A 305 7.19 -4.67 4.06
C ILE A 305 7.04 -3.32 3.35
N THR A 306 6.90 -3.37 2.04
CA THR A 306 6.30 -2.26 1.29
C THR A 306 5.09 -2.77 0.52
N ASP A 307 4.14 -1.88 0.23
CA ASP A 307 3.09 -2.14 -0.75
C ASP A 307 3.60 -1.89 -2.20
N SER A 308 2.72 -2.03 -3.18
CA SER A 308 3.06 -1.88 -4.60
C SER A 308 3.55 -0.48 -5.01
N ILE A 309 3.39 0.52 -4.15
CA ILE A 309 3.84 1.90 -4.36
C ILE A 309 5.03 2.28 -3.48
N GLY A 310 5.57 1.32 -2.73
CA GLY A 310 6.75 1.50 -1.90
C GLY A 310 6.48 2.04 -0.49
N CYS A 311 5.21 2.15 -0.04
CA CYS A 311 4.90 2.60 1.31
C CYS A 311 5.23 1.54 2.35
N PRO A 312 6.09 1.84 3.34
CA PRO A 312 6.55 0.86 4.30
C PRO A 312 5.53 0.61 5.42
N ALA A 313 5.53 -0.60 5.93
CA ALA A 313 4.93 -0.95 7.21
C ALA A 313 5.80 -2.00 7.91
N ILE A 314 5.71 -2.08 9.23
CA ILE A 314 6.45 -3.05 10.05
C ILE A 314 5.47 -3.84 10.91
N SER A 315 5.75 -5.12 11.09
CA SER A 315 4.95 -6.00 11.95
C SER A 315 5.10 -5.68 13.43
N THR A 316 4.15 -6.14 14.24
CA THR A 316 4.41 -6.37 15.65
C THR A 316 5.54 -7.38 15.82
N PRO A 317 6.38 -7.26 16.88
CA PRO A 317 7.48 -8.20 17.12
C PRO A 317 6.98 -9.58 17.55
N VAL A 318 7.66 -10.63 17.06
CA VAL A 318 7.49 -12.01 17.50
C VAL A 318 8.77 -12.43 18.21
N ILE A 319 8.65 -12.99 19.42
CA ILE A 319 9.77 -13.46 20.21
C ILE A 319 9.92 -14.96 20.01
N ILE A 320 11.10 -15.40 19.58
CA ILE A 320 11.47 -16.80 19.42
C ILE A 320 12.54 -17.13 20.48
N ASN A 321 12.28 -18.12 21.27
CA ASN A 321 13.17 -18.61 22.34
C ASN A 321 13.35 -20.13 22.31
N THR A 322 12.98 -20.78 21.22
CA THR A 322 12.99 -22.25 21.03
C THR A 322 14.07 -22.74 20.08
N VAL A 323 14.92 -21.84 19.52
CA VAL A 323 16.03 -22.25 18.65
C VAL A 323 17.08 -23.01 19.48
N GLY A 324 17.44 -24.21 19.05
CA GLY A 324 18.41 -25.08 19.72
C GLY A 324 17.79 -26.05 20.73
N VAL A 325 16.46 -25.98 20.95
CA VAL A 325 15.69 -27.01 21.65
C VAL A 325 14.66 -27.53 20.64
N GLN A 326 14.90 -28.68 20.05
CA GLN A 326 13.82 -29.41 19.41
C GLN A 326 12.86 -29.82 20.53
N GLU A 327 11.78 -29.07 20.76
CA GLU A 327 10.69 -29.57 21.56
C GLU A 327 10.25 -30.88 20.96
N MET A 328 10.03 -31.89 21.82
CA MET A 328 9.62 -33.22 21.43
C MET A 328 8.39 -33.13 20.50
N GLY A 329 8.62 -33.16 19.21
CA GLY A 329 7.58 -33.22 18.19
C GLY A 329 6.97 -34.60 18.20
N ASN A 330 6.12 -34.77 19.10
CA ASN A 330 5.00 -35.67 19.30
C ASN A 330 4.64 -35.71 20.79
N ALA A 331 3.92 -34.73 21.25
CA ALA A 331 3.44 -34.59 22.63
C ALA A 331 2.59 -35.79 23.17
N GLN A 332 2.50 -36.86 22.40
CA GLN A 332 1.76 -38.06 22.78
C GLN A 332 2.64 -39.25 23.15
N GLN A 333 3.92 -39.27 22.84
CA GLN A 333 4.75 -40.46 23.01
C GLN A 333 5.63 -40.46 24.24
N ILE A 334 6.32 -39.36 24.56
CA ILE A 334 7.13 -39.22 25.77
C ILE A 334 6.72 -37.95 26.51
N LYS A 335 6.40 -38.06 27.78
CA LYS A 335 6.04 -36.93 28.64
C LYS A 335 7.10 -36.71 29.69
N LEU A 336 7.51 -35.47 29.87
CA LEU A 336 8.45 -35.04 30.85
C LEU A 336 7.77 -34.12 31.85
N TYR A 337 7.87 -34.46 33.13
CA TYR A 337 7.34 -33.69 34.24
C TYR A 337 8.50 -33.21 35.11
N ASN A 338 8.53 -31.93 35.39
CA ASN A 338 9.51 -31.33 36.29
C ASN A 338 8.81 -31.00 37.63
N GLY A 339 9.11 -31.75 38.66
CA GLY A 339 8.62 -31.58 40.03
C GLY A 339 9.64 -30.98 40.97
N ASP A 340 9.22 -30.68 42.20
CA ASP A 340 10.17 -30.27 43.24
C ASP A 340 10.99 -31.49 43.70
N GLY A 341 12.30 -31.47 43.44
CA GLY A 341 13.23 -32.52 43.78
C GLY A 341 13.26 -33.73 42.83
N TYR A 342 12.54 -33.70 41.71
CA TYR A 342 12.55 -34.81 40.73
C TYR A 342 12.21 -34.40 39.31
N ILE A 343 12.69 -35.19 38.34
CA ILE A 343 12.26 -35.17 36.95
C ILE A 343 11.64 -36.53 36.65
N ARG A 344 10.38 -36.56 36.18
CA ARG A 344 9.71 -37.78 35.77
C ARG A 344 9.58 -37.83 34.26
N ILE A 345 9.90 -38.97 33.66
CA ILE A 345 9.83 -39.25 32.25
C ILE A 345 8.93 -40.45 32.03
N ASP A 346 7.81 -40.26 31.33
CA ASP A 346 6.84 -41.30 31.01
C ASP A 346 6.80 -41.52 29.49
N ALA A 347 6.92 -42.77 29.05
CA ALA A 347 6.74 -43.19 27.69
C ALA A 347 5.35 -43.81 27.49
N ASN A 348 4.61 -43.35 26.51
CA ASN A 348 3.28 -43.88 26.16
C ASN A 348 3.37 -44.82 24.96
N ASN A 349 2.30 -45.62 24.73
CA ASN A 349 2.09 -46.45 23.55
C ASN A 349 3.17 -47.47 23.18
N GLY A 350 3.74 -48.14 24.20
CA GLY A 350 4.69 -49.25 23.99
C GLY A 350 6.06 -48.84 23.47
N ILE A 351 6.44 -47.59 23.59
CA ILE A 351 7.80 -47.14 23.27
C ILE A 351 8.77 -47.67 24.29
N GLU A 352 9.76 -48.43 23.82
CA GLU A 352 10.86 -48.90 24.62
C GLU A 352 11.95 -47.84 24.70
N LEU A 353 12.23 -47.41 25.93
CA LEU A 353 13.30 -46.47 26.21
C LEU A 353 14.62 -47.26 26.34
N LYS A 354 15.68 -46.83 25.67
CA LYS A 354 16.99 -47.46 25.69
C LYS A 354 17.92 -46.76 26.66
N ASN A 355 17.87 -45.44 26.74
CA ASN A 355 18.73 -44.68 27.66
C ASN A 355 18.08 -43.31 27.97
N ILE A 356 18.31 -42.80 29.18
CA ILE A 356 17.95 -41.45 29.57
C ILE A 356 19.19 -40.78 30.19
N CYS A 357 19.59 -39.62 29.65
CA CYS A 357 20.74 -38.88 30.15
C CYS A 357 20.33 -37.45 30.54
N LEU A 358 20.92 -36.94 31.61
CA LEU A 358 20.80 -35.55 32.05
C LEU A 358 22.17 -34.88 31.90
N TYR A 359 22.22 -33.77 31.17
CA TYR A 359 23.44 -32.99 30.96
C TYR A 359 23.29 -31.58 31.55
N ASN A 360 24.37 -31.01 32.07
CA ASN A 360 24.41 -29.60 32.43
C ASN A 360 24.61 -28.69 31.20
N CYS A 361 24.56 -27.38 31.38
CA CYS A 361 24.76 -26.40 30.32
C CYS A 361 26.19 -26.41 29.71
N GLY A 362 27.19 -27.01 30.37
CA GLY A 362 28.54 -27.20 29.85
C GLY A 362 28.71 -28.50 29.06
N GLY A 363 27.62 -29.30 28.88
CA GLY A 363 27.65 -30.59 28.17
C GLY A 363 28.17 -31.77 29.01
N ALA A 364 28.44 -31.58 30.31
CA ALA A 364 28.83 -32.70 31.19
C ALA A 364 27.59 -33.50 31.57
N MET A 365 27.68 -34.83 31.46
CA MET A 365 26.64 -35.77 31.89
C MET A 365 26.56 -35.81 33.39
N ILE A 366 25.38 -35.58 33.94
CA ILE A 366 25.11 -35.54 35.40
C ILE A 366 24.52 -36.85 35.87
N GLU A 367 23.61 -37.43 35.09
CA GLU A 367 22.91 -38.67 35.43
C GLU A 367 22.65 -39.49 34.16
N GLU A 368 22.68 -40.83 34.28
CA GLU A 368 22.38 -41.75 33.18
C GLU A 368 21.55 -42.93 33.69
N LEU A 369 20.43 -43.22 33.08
CA LEU A 369 19.61 -44.41 33.28
C LEU A 369 19.72 -45.33 32.05
N LYS A 370 20.49 -46.45 32.19
CA LYS A 370 20.82 -47.36 31.06
C LYS A 370 19.74 -48.38 30.72
N THR A 371 18.84 -48.65 31.66
CA THR A 371 17.73 -49.62 31.44
C THR A 371 16.41 -48.99 31.90
N PRO A 372 15.97 -47.94 31.24
CA PRO A 372 14.77 -47.26 31.66
C PRO A 372 13.53 -48.12 31.38
N THR A 373 12.51 -47.95 32.23
CA THR A 373 11.17 -48.50 32.07
C THR A 373 10.26 -47.48 31.36
N SER A 374 8.97 -47.81 31.21
CA SER A 374 8.00 -46.87 30.63
C SER A 374 7.76 -45.63 31.52
N SER A 375 8.11 -45.69 32.79
CA SER A 375 8.06 -44.52 33.70
C SER A 375 9.35 -44.48 34.55
N ASN A 376 10.06 -43.36 34.54
CA ASN A 376 11.35 -43.20 35.19
C ASN A 376 11.37 -41.89 35.96
N THR A 377 12.17 -41.87 37.05
CA THR A 377 12.35 -40.68 37.87
C THR A 377 13.83 -40.44 38.12
N ILE A 378 14.32 -39.23 37.87
CA ILE A 378 15.64 -38.75 38.25
C ILE A 378 15.46 -37.87 39.51
N ASN A 379 16.14 -38.19 40.58
CA ASN A 379 16.16 -37.34 41.78
C ASN A 379 17.05 -36.13 41.54
N THR A 380 16.53 -34.94 41.79
CA THR A 380 17.22 -33.67 41.54
C THR A 380 17.61 -32.93 42.83
N GLU A 381 17.32 -33.45 44.03
CA GLU A 381 17.61 -32.81 45.34
C GLU A 381 19.08 -32.46 45.53
N ARG A 382 19.99 -33.23 44.91
CA ARG A 382 21.44 -33.02 44.98
C ARG A 382 22.04 -32.36 43.75
N ILE A 383 21.20 -31.95 42.81
CA ILE A 383 21.65 -31.29 41.59
C ILE A 383 21.60 -29.77 41.81
N ILE A 384 22.66 -29.07 41.39
CA ILE A 384 22.74 -27.62 41.55
C ILE A 384 21.64 -26.98 40.74
N PRO A 385 20.87 -25.99 41.28
CA PRO A 385 19.86 -25.27 40.52
C PRO A 385 20.41 -24.69 39.21
N GLY A 386 19.69 -24.86 38.11
CA GLY A 386 20.17 -24.41 36.84
C GLY A 386 19.44 -25.04 35.65
N VAL A 387 19.95 -24.75 34.45
CA VAL A 387 19.41 -25.25 33.19
C VAL A 387 20.12 -26.54 32.81
N TYR A 388 19.34 -27.58 32.51
CA TYR A 388 19.79 -28.92 32.13
C TYR A 388 19.15 -29.39 30.85
N LEU A 389 19.78 -30.32 30.14
CA LEU A 389 19.27 -31.01 29.00
C LEU A 389 18.95 -32.46 29.32
N VAL A 390 17.71 -32.86 29.24
CA VAL A 390 17.30 -34.27 29.30
C VAL A 390 17.35 -34.82 27.89
N MET A 391 18.03 -35.94 27.70
CA MET A 391 18.07 -36.68 26.43
C MET A 391 17.50 -38.08 26.67
N VAL A 392 16.50 -38.47 25.91
CA VAL A 392 15.82 -39.77 25.97
C VAL A 392 16.04 -40.49 24.63
N MET A 393 16.63 -41.67 24.67
CA MET A 393 16.92 -42.50 23.52
C MET A 393 15.96 -43.66 23.43
N THR A 394 15.39 -43.90 22.25
CA THR A 394 14.62 -45.08 21.89
C THR A 394 15.40 -45.89 20.86
N GLU A 395 14.81 -46.93 20.28
CA GLU A 395 15.44 -47.70 19.22
C GLU A 395 15.64 -46.90 17.93
N ASN A 396 14.71 -46.00 17.62
CA ASN A 396 14.67 -45.27 16.33
C ASN A 396 14.90 -43.76 16.47
N ASP A 397 14.74 -43.18 17.68
CA ASP A 397 14.73 -41.73 17.86
C ASP A 397 15.48 -41.27 19.12
N ILE A 398 15.93 -40.01 19.09
CA ILE A 398 16.53 -39.31 20.23
C ILE A 398 15.70 -38.09 20.55
N TYR A 399 15.08 -38.08 21.72
CA TYR A 399 14.30 -36.96 22.23
C TYR A 399 15.15 -36.11 23.16
N ARG A 400 14.99 -34.78 23.07
CA ARG A 400 15.76 -33.83 23.89
C ARG A 400 14.79 -32.80 24.45
N SER A 401 14.95 -32.47 25.72
CA SER A 401 14.18 -31.41 26.37
C SER A 401 15.06 -30.63 27.33
N LYS A 402 14.90 -29.31 27.32
CA LYS A 402 15.54 -28.41 28.27
C LYS A 402 14.65 -28.26 29.49
N ILE A 403 15.23 -28.39 30.67
CA ILE A 403 14.52 -28.22 31.93
C ILE A 403 15.30 -27.25 32.84
N PHE A 404 14.57 -26.66 33.77
CA PHE A 404 15.17 -25.86 34.84
C PHE A 404 14.97 -26.60 36.18
N ILE A 405 16.07 -27.00 36.82
CA ILE A 405 16.06 -27.58 38.15
C ILE A 405 16.18 -26.44 39.17
N LYS A 406 15.25 -26.41 40.14
CA LYS A 406 15.17 -25.36 41.17
C LYS A 406 16.07 -25.68 42.34
#